data_b22983e57360059e7177db1ee476ea05
#
_entry.id   b22983e57360059e7177db1ee476ea05
#
_cell.length_a   1.000
_cell.length_b   1.000
_cell.length_c   1.000
_cell.angle_alpha   90.00
_cell.angle_beta   90.00
_cell.angle_gamma   90.00
#
_symmetry.space_group_name_H-M   'P 1'
#
loop_
_entity.id
_entity.type
_entity.pdbx_description
1 polymer ?
#
loop_
_entity_poly.entity_id
_entity_poly.type
_entity_poly.pdbx_seq_one_letter_code
_entity_poly.pdbx_strand_id
1 'polypeptide(L)'
;LTDDPTRVLRIGVWREHGRSTQGLVLLRRDLAPDARPAIPAGTIKITYTSGSTAAPKGVCLSSAQLDAVAQSLAWATQSLQVRRHLCVLPLATLLENVAGIYAPLLAGATCHLPSTQTTGLSYSGTDPQRLLACIARMQPESLILVPELLQLLVLAAARGWAPPATLKFIAVGGA
;
A
#
# COMPACT_ATOMS: atom_id res chain seq x y z
N LEU A 1 -3.15 14.13 -6.12
CA LEU A 1 -4.47 14.14 -5.50
C LEU A 1 -4.30 14.12 -3.99
N THR A 2 -5.07 14.91 -3.27
CA THR A 2 -5.06 14.97 -1.80
C THR A 2 -6.44 15.37 -1.29
N ASP A 3 -6.79 14.88 -0.13
CA ASP A 3 -7.97 15.25 0.66
C ASP A 3 -7.67 16.47 1.56
N ASP A 4 -6.39 16.72 1.85
CA ASP A 4 -5.94 17.90 2.61
C ASP A 4 -4.95 18.74 1.79
N PRO A 5 -5.45 19.67 0.96
CA PRO A 5 -4.59 20.51 0.15
C PRO A 5 -3.73 21.47 0.98
N THR A 6 -4.14 21.80 2.21
CA THR A 6 -3.43 22.78 3.03
C THR A 6 -2.03 22.30 3.43
N ARG A 7 -1.84 21.01 3.63
CA ARG A 7 -0.54 20.41 3.93
C ARG A 7 0.43 20.52 2.76
N VAL A 8 -0.06 20.34 1.54
CA VAL A 8 0.78 20.38 0.32
C VAL A 8 1.07 21.80 -0.11
N LEU A 9 0.11 22.70 0.00
CA LEU A 9 0.28 24.12 -0.35
C LEU A 9 1.33 24.82 0.52
N ARG A 10 1.61 24.30 1.73
CA ARG A 10 2.69 24.80 2.60
C ARG A 10 4.10 24.39 2.16
N ILE A 11 4.23 23.37 1.32
CA ILE A 11 5.54 22.76 0.96
C ILE A 11 6.12 23.38 -0.32
N GLY A 12 5.36 24.18 -1.06
CA GLY A 12 5.86 24.79 -2.30
C GLY A 12 4.81 25.55 -3.09
N VAL A 13 5.17 26.02 -4.26
CA VAL A 13 4.28 26.77 -5.17
C VAL A 13 3.38 25.78 -5.91
N TRP A 14 2.34 25.32 -5.25
CA TRP A 14 1.30 24.48 -5.83
C TRP A 14 0.05 25.30 -6.08
N ARG A 15 -0.68 24.98 -7.12
CA ARG A 15 -1.97 25.60 -7.45
C ARG A 15 -3.05 24.52 -7.51
N GLU A 16 -4.22 24.82 -7.01
CA GLU A 16 -5.38 23.97 -7.23
C GLU A 16 -5.73 24.00 -8.72
N HIS A 17 -5.82 22.82 -9.32
CA HIS A 17 -6.11 22.65 -10.75
C HIS A 17 -7.52 22.09 -10.98
N GLY A 18 -8.10 21.43 -10.00
CA GLY A 18 -9.44 20.89 -10.06
C GLY A 18 -9.80 20.04 -8.86
N ARG A 19 -11.06 19.59 -8.82
CA ARG A 19 -11.59 18.71 -7.79
C ARG A 19 -12.28 17.51 -8.41
N SER A 20 -12.13 16.34 -7.80
CA SER A 20 -12.92 15.17 -8.15
C SER A 20 -14.33 15.27 -7.55
N THR A 21 -15.26 14.46 -8.05
CA THR A 21 -16.62 14.30 -7.49
C THR A 21 -16.61 13.76 -6.04
N GLN A 22 -15.49 13.15 -5.61
CA GLN A 22 -15.29 12.62 -4.26
C GLN A 22 -14.59 13.61 -3.32
N GLY A 23 -14.43 14.87 -3.73
CA GLY A 23 -13.80 15.93 -2.92
C GLY A 23 -12.27 15.93 -2.93
N LEU A 24 -11.61 15.04 -3.68
CA LEU A 24 -10.15 15.06 -3.80
C LEU A 24 -9.71 16.27 -4.62
N VAL A 25 -8.68 16.96 -4.14
CA VAL A 25 -8.12 18.15 -4.78
C VAL A 25 -6.94 17.76 -5.66
N LEU A 26 -6.98 18.15 -6.92
CA LEU A 26 -5.86 18.05 -7.85
C LEU A 26 -4.99 19.29 -7.73
N LEU A 27 -3.78 19.11 -7.22
CA LEU A 27 -2.79 20.16 -7.15
C LEU A 27 -1.80 20.03 -8.31
N ARG A 28 -1.45 21.18 -8.92
CA ARG A 28 -0.49 21.27 -10.00
C ARG A 28 0.64 22.22 -9.62
N ARG A 29 1.86 21.84 -9.98
CA ARG A 29 3.05 22.68 -9.94
C ARG A 29 3.70 22.66 -11.31
N ASP A 30 3.90 23.84 -11.88
CA ASP A 30 4.66 23.99 -13.10
C ASP A 30 6.16 24.08 -12.75
N LEU A 31 6.95 23.19 -13.32
CA LEU A 31 8.41 23.18 -13.19
C LEU A 31 9.02 23.82 -14.44
N ALA A 32 10.07 24.59 -14.25
CA ALA A 32 10.88 25.03 -15.37
C ALA A 32 11.38 23.81 -16.17
N PRO A 33 11.50 23.90 -17.50
CA PRO A 33 11.94 22.79 -18.34
C PRO A 33 13.24 22.13 -17.85
N ASP A 34 14.20 22.96 -17.41
CA ASP A 34 15.52 22.51 -16.94
C ASP A 34 15.49 21.87 -15.54
N ALA A 35 14.37 22.01 -14.80
CA ALA A 35 14.19 21.41 -13.48
C ALA A 35 13.51 20.04 -13.54
N ARG A 36 13.20 19.51 -14.72
CA ARG A 36 12.59 18.21 -14.88
C ARG A 36 13.68 17.12 -14.78
N PRO A 37 13.56 16.20 -13.82
CA PRO A 37 14.49 15.08 -13.75
C PRO A 37 14.36 14.21 -15.00
N ALA A 38 15.49 13.75 -15.54
CA ALA A 38 15.48 12.75 -16.60
C ALA A 38 14.92 11.43 -16.05
N ILE A 39 13.82 10.99 -16.61
CA ILE A 39 13.20 9.70 -16.26
C ILE A 39 13.60 8.69 -17.32
N PRO A 40 14.17 7.52 -16.95
CA PRO A 40 14.53 6.47 -17.89
C PRO A 40 13.35 6.05 -18.77
N ALA A 41 13.59 5.81 -20.04
CA ALA A 41 12.58 5.33 -20.98
C ALA A 41 11.96 4.01 -20.47
N GLY A 42 10.64 3.83 -20.67
CA GLY A 42 9.92 2.65 -20.20
C GLY A 42 9.56 2.68 -18.71
N THR A 43 9.88 3.75 -17.98
CA THR A 43 9.41 3.90 -16.59
C THR A 43 7.90 4.11 -16.57
N ILE A 44 7.18 3.24 -15.89
CA ILE A 44 5.73 3.36 -15.67
C ILE A 44 5.36 3.72 -14.23
N LYS A 45 6.31 3.54 -13.30
CA LYS A 45 6.10 3.82 -11.89
C LYS A 45 7.38 4.34 -11.24
N ILE A 46 7.23 5.32 -10.35
CA ILE A 46 8.30 5.80 -9.49
C ILE A 46 7.87 5.59 -8.04
N THR A 47 8.67 4.85 -7.28
CA THR A 47 8.46 4.65 -5.84
C THR A 47 9.61 5.31 -5.09
N TYR A 48 9.28 6.11 -4.09
CA TYR A 48 10.29 6.77 -3.27
C TYR A 48 10.67 5.89 -2.09
N THR A 49 11.98 5.77 -1.85
CA THR A 49 12.54 5.11 -0.68
C THR A 49 13.11 6.16 0.27
N SER A 50 13.05 5.89 1.57
CA SER A 50 13.58 6.81 2.60
C SER A 50 15.09 6.99 2.55
N GLY A 51 15.83 6.13 1.82
CA GLY A 51 17.27 6.23 1.60
C GLY A 51 18.10 6.45 2.87
N SER A 52 19.29 5.91 2.96
CA SER A 52 20.26 6.21 4.04
C SER A 52 20.82 7.63 3.96
N THR A 53 20.53 8.37 2.90
CA THR A 53 20.91 9.78 2.67
C THR A 53 19.69 10.65 2.80
N ALA A 54 19.82 11.83 3.40
CA ALA A 54 18.73 12.74 3.80
C ALA A 54 17.66 13.10 2.75
N ALA A 55 17.81 12.73 1.47
CA ALA A 55 16.84 12.97 0.41
C ALA A 55 16.22 11.67 -0.08
N PRO A 56 14.87 11.60 -0.21
CA PRO A 56 14.20 10.45 -0.79
C PRO A 56 14.68 10.16 -2.22
N LYS A 57 14.96 8.90 -2.53
CA LYS A 57 15.36 8.47 -3.88
C LYS A 57 14.16 7.87 -4.61
N GLY A 58 13.88 8.37 -5.82
CA GLY A 58 12.87 7.80 -6.71
C GLY A 58 13.41 6.59 -7.47
N VAL A 59 12.87 5.41 -7.20
CA VAL A 59 13.19 4.19 -7.94
C VAL A 59 12.23 4.10 -9.13
N CYS A 60 12.79 4.13 -10.34
CA CYS A 60 12.03 4.01 -11.58
C CYS A 60 11.83 2.54 -11.93
N LEU A 61 10.60 2.15 -12.13
CA LEU A 61 10.20 0.77 -12.41
C LEU A 61 9.51 0.67 -13.76
N SER A 62 9.90 -0.33 -14.55
CA SER A 62 9.23 -0.68 -15.81
C SER A 62 8.10 -1.68 -15.58
N SER A 63 7.19 -1.85 -16.57
CA SER A 63 6.16 -2.90 -16.51
C SER A 63 6.77 -4.28 -16.38
N ALA A 64 7.80 -4.58 -17.14
CA ALA A 64 8.46 -5.88 -17.11
C ALA A 64 8.98 -6.26 -15.71
N GLN A 65 9.54 -5.29 -14.97
CA GLN A 65 9.99 -5.52 -13.59
C GLN A 65 8.82 -5.79 -12.65
N LEU A 66 7.75 -4.99 -12.74
CA LEU A 66 6.57 -5.15 -11.90
C LEU A 66 5.86 -6.48 -12.20
N ASP A 67 5.71 -6.81 -13.48
CA ASP A 67 5.07 -8.04 -13.94
C ASP A 67 5.86 -9.28 -13.49
N ALA A 68 7.20 -9.27 -13.63
CA ALA A 68 8.04 -10.38 -13.19
C ALA A 68 7.91 -10.67 -11.70
N VAL A 69 7.91 -9.63 -10.87
CA VAL A 69 7.74 -9.78 -9.41
C VAL A 69 6.32 -10.24 -9.07
N ALA A 70 5.30 -9.63 -9.68
CA ALA A 70 3.91 -9.98 -9.40
C ALA A 70 3.60 -11.43 -9.81
N GLN A 71 4.09 -11.88 -10.99
CA GLN A 71 3.96 -13.26 -11.45
C GLN A 71 4.68 -14.25 -10.53
N SER A 72 5.90 -13.92 -10.09
CA SER A 72 6.66 -14.77 -9.16
C SER A 72 5.92 -14.96 -7.84
N LEU A 73 5.33 -13.89 -7.29
CA LEU A 73 4.54 -13.95 -6.06
C LEU A 73 3.23 -14.73 -6.26
N ALA A 74 2.53 -14.52 -7.37
CA ALA A 74 1.32 -15.26 -7.70
C ALA A 74 1.61 -16.76 -7.83
N TRP A 75 2.71 -17.11 -8.48
CA TRP A 75 3.16 -18.51 -8.62
C TRP A 75 3.55 -19.11 -7.26
N ALA A 76 4.32 -18.41 -6.45
CA ALA A 76 4.76 -18.88 -5.13
C ALA A 76 3.59 -19.16 -4.17
N THR A 77 2.47 -18.46 -4.33
CA THR A 77 1.27 -18.60 -3.49
C THR A 77 0.16 -19.42 -4.15
N GLN A 78 0.39 -19.96 -5.34
CA GLN A 78 -0.63 -20.65 -6.14
C GLN A 78 -1.30 -21.83 -5.41
N SER A 79 -0.51 -22.63 -4.68
CA SER A 79 -1.02 -23.77 -3.92
C SER A 79 -2.00 -23.41 -2.82
N LEU A 80 -1.97 -22.18 -2.31
CA LEU A 80 -2.85 -21.68 -1.28
C LEU A 80 -4.24 -21.30 -1.80
N GLN A 81 -4.39 -21.16 -3.12
CA GLN A 81 -5.64 -20.80 -3.79
C GLN A 81 -6.40 -19.66 -3.08
N VAL A 82 -5.71 -18.54 -2.88
CA VAL A 82 -6.27 -17.36 -2.23
C VAL A 82 -7.34 -16.75 -3.12
N ARG A 83 -8.51 -16.49 -2.55
CA ARG A 83 -9.65 -15.83 -3.22
C ARG A 83 -9.91 -14.43 -2.71
N ARG A 84 -9.52 -14.13 -1.46
CA ARG A 84 -9.75 -12.83 -0.81
C ARG A 84 -8.47 -12.34 -0.14
N HIS A 85 -7.92 -11.28 -0.68
CA HIS A 85 -6.80 -10.57 -0.10
C HIS A 85 -7.27 -9.27 0.56
N LEU A 86 -6.81 -8.97 1.77
CA LEU A 86 -7.10 -7.72 2.45
C LEU A 86 -5.85 -6.84 2.46
N CYS A 87 -5.94 -5.69 1.79
CA CYS A 87 -4.92 -4.66 1.81
C CYS A 87 -5.05 -3.83 3.08
N VAL A 88 -4.07 -3.89 3.94
CA VAL A 88 -4.03 -3.10 5.18
C VAL A 88 -2.98 -2.00 5.13
N LEU A 89 -1.88 -2.19 4.39
CA LEU A 89 -0.82 -1.20 4.26
C LEU A 89 -1.21 -0.11 3.25
N PRO A 90 -0.59 1.07 3.31
CA PRO A 90 -0.81 2.11 2.32
C PRO A 90 -0.45 1.65 0.92
N LEU A 91 -1.34 1.85 -0.06
CA LEU A 91 -1.09 1.48 -1.47
C LEU A 91 0.09 2.21 -2.11
N ALA A 92 0.55 3.29 -1.50
CA ALA A 92 1.76 3.99 -1.94
C ALA A 92 3.04 3.20 -1.69
N THR A 93 3.02 2.22 -0.78
CA THR A 93 4.16 1.33 -0.54
C THR A 93 4.26 0.31 -1.66
N LEU A 94 5.50 0.05 -2.12
CA LEU A 94 5.72 -0.91 -3.21
C LEU A 94 5.28 -2.32 -2.81
N LEU A 95 5.50 -2.68 -1.55
CA LEU A 95 5.12 -3.99 -1.00
C LEU A 95 3.63 -4.24 -1.18
N GLU A 96 2.76 -3.36 -0.65
CA GLU A 96 1.31 -3.52 -0.76
C GLU A 96 0.84 -3.43 -2.21
N ASN A 97 1.44 -2.53 -2.99
CA ASN A 97 1.02 -2.33 -4.36
C ASN A 97 1.28 -3.57 -5.25
N VAL A 98 2.47 -4.17 -5.15
CA VAL A 98 2.82 -5.33 -5.99
C VAL A 98 2.27 -6.63 -5.39
N ALA A 99 2.55 -6.87 -4.12
CA ALA A 99 2.19 -8.14 -3.47
C ALA A 99 0.73 -8.18 -2.98
N GLY A 100 0.12 -7.02 -2.66
CA GLY A 100 -1.28 -6.92 -2.19
C GLY A 100 -2.30 -6.62 -3.28
N ILE A 101 -1.86 -6.09 -4.43
CA ILE A 101 -2.77 -5.79 -5.54
C ILE A 101 -2.42 -6.61 -6.78
N TYR A 102 -1.23 -6.45 -7.35
CA TYR A 102 -0.92 -7.06 -8.66
C TYR A 102 -0.87 -8.58 -8.59
N ALA A 103 -0.18 -9.16 -7.62
CA ALA A 103 -0.06 -10.60 -7.49
C ALA A 103 -1.40 -11.29 -7.17
N PRO A 104 -2.23 -10.83 -6.21
CA PRO A 104 -3.54 -11.41 -5.98
C PRO A 104 -4.49 -11.29 -7.18
N LEU A 105 -4.50 -10.16 -7.89
CA LEU A 105 -5.33 -10.00 -9.08
C LEU A 105 -4.90 -10.95 -10.20
N LEU A 106 -3.59 -11.14 -10.42
CA LEU A 106 -3.06 -12.12 -11.37
C LEU A 106 -3.45 -13.56 -10.98
N ALA A 107 -3.54 -13.85 -9.68
CA ALA A 107 -4.00 -15.13 -9.17
C ALA A 107 -5.54 -15.28 -9.18
N GLY A 108 -6.30 -14.28 -9.66
CA GLY A 108 -7.76 -14.30 -9.73
C GLY A 108 -8.45 -14.06 -8.37
N ALA A 109 -7.77 -13.47 -7.41
CA ALA A 109 -8.33 -13.12 -6.11
C ALA A 109 -9.02 -11.73 -6.15
N THR A 110 -9.95 -11.53 -5.23
CA THR A 110 -10.55 -10.22 -4.93
C THR A 110 -9.67 -9.49 -3.91
N CYS A 111 -9.28 -8.25 -4.20
CA CYS A 111 -8.58 -7.37 -3.28
C CYS A 111 -9.58 -6.46 -2.56
N HIS A 112 -9.62 -6.54 -1.24
CA HIS A 112 -10.41 -5.64 -0.40
C HIS A 112 -9.53 -4.47 0.04
N LEU A 113 -9.96 -3.24 -0.26
CA LEU A 113 -9.25 -2.00 0.02
C LEU A 113 -10.06 -1.13 0.99
N PRO A 114 -10.06 -1.42 2.29
CA PRO A 114 -10.72 -0.57 3.26
C PRO A 114 -10.02 0.78 3.41
N SER A 115 -10.76 1.79 3.85
CA SER A 115 -10.16 3.08 4.20
C SER A 115 -9.23 2.95 5.40
N THR A 116 -8.29 3.89 5.55
CA THR A 116 -7.41 3.98 6.73
C THR A 116 -8.20 4.17 8.03
N GLN A 117 -9.35 4.82 7.98
CA GLN A 117 -10.26 4.90 9.12
C GLN A 117 -10.80 3.53 9.54
N THR A 118 -11.06 2.65 8.57
CA THR A 118 -11.56 1.29 8.82
C THR A 118 -10.45 0.38 9.35
N THR A 119 -9.24 0.46 8.81
CA THR A 119 -8.10 -0.33 9.27
C THR A 119 -7.48 0.21 10.55
N GLY A 120 -7.74 1.47 10.90
CA GLY A 120 -7.12 2.13 12.03
C GLY A 120 -5.64 2.49 11.80
N LEU A 121 -5.13 2.37 10.56
CA LEU A 121 -3.76 2.77 10.24
C LEU A 121 -3.70 4.26 9.91
N SER A 122 -2.76 4.96 10.53
CA SER A 122 -2.48 6.37 10.27
C SER A 122 -0.99 6.66 10.34
N TYR A 123 -0.57 7.83 9.92
CA TYR A 123 0.82 8.29 10.08
C TYR A 123 1.24 8.45 11.54
N SER A 124 0.28 8.62 12.46
CA SER A 124 0.54 8.78 13.90
C SER A 124 0.54 7.46 14.65
N GLY A 125 0.23 6.35 14.00
CA GLY A 125 0.21 5.02 14.60
C GLY A 125 -0.95 4.17 14.13
N THR A 126 -1.11 3.03 14.78
CA THR A 126 -2.15 2.03 14.48
C THR A 126 -3.10 1.92 15.65
N ASP A 127 -4.39 1.94 15.38
CA ASP A 127 -5.44 1.56 16.33
C ASP A 127 -5.64 0.02 16.25
N PRO A 128 -5.16 -0.73 17.27
CA PRO A 128 -5.23 -2.18 17.23
C PRO A 128 -6.65 -2.72 17.15
N GLN A 129 -7.59 -2.09 17.84
CA GLN A 129 -8.97 -2.58 17.90
C GLN A 129 -9.65 -2.46 16.54
N ARG A 130 -9.43 -1.36 15.82
CA ARG A 130 -9.95 -1.19 14.46
C ARG A 130 -9.34 -2.18 13.48
N LEU A 131 -8.03 -2.42 13.56
CA LEU A 131 -7.38 -3.40 12.70
C LEU A 131 -7.94 -4.79 12.92
N LEU A 132 -8.03 -5.24 14.17
CA LEU A 132 -8.56 -6.55 14.52
C LEU A 132 -10.03 -6.71 14.09
N ALA A 133 -10.86 -5.69 14.32
CA ALA A 133 -12.25 -5.67 13.89
C ALA A 133 -12.38 -5.68 12.35
N CYS A 134 -11.51 -4.97 11.63
CA CYS A 134 -11.46 -4.98 10.17
C CYS A 134 -11.14 -6.39 9.66
N ILE A 135 -10.10 -7.04 10.18
CA ILE A 135 -9.72 -8.41 9.81
C ILE A 135 -10.86 -9.38 10.11
N ALA A 136 -11.45 -9.31 11.30
CA ALA A 136 -12.57 -10.18 11.69
C ALA A 136 -13.78 -10.01 10.78
N ARG A 137 -14.12 -8.77 10.39
CA ARG A 137 -15.25 -8.48 9.50
C ARG A 137 -15.01 -8.92 8.05
N MET A 138 -13.81 -8.66 7.52
CA MET A 138 -13.50 -8.92 6.12
C MET A 138 -13.19 -10.38 5.82
N GLN A 139 -12.92 -11.20 6.85
CA GLN A 139 -12.63 -12.62 6.71
C GLN A 139 -11.62 -12.92 5.58
N PRO A 140 -10.43 -12.28 5.59
CA PRO A 140 -9.47 -12.47 4.52
C PRO A 140 -8.87 -13.88 4.53
N GLU A 141 -8.36 -14.28 3.38
CA GLU A 141 -7.56 -15.49 3.22
C GLU A 141 -6.06 -15.19 3.22
N SER A 142 -5.69 -13.94 2.93
CA SER A 142 -4.31 -13.47 3.01
C SER A 142 -4.20 -12.01 3.41
N LEU A 143 -3.07 -11.69 4.05
CA LEU A 143 -2.65 -10.36 4.48
C LEU A 143 -1.19 -10.12 4.13
N ILE A 144 -0.82 -8.86 3.94
CA ILE A 144 0.58 -8.43 3.97
C ILE A 144 0.74 -7.47 5.13
N LEU A 145 1.76 -7.71 5.94
CA LEU A 145 2.04 -6.93 7.14
C LEU A 145 3.52 -6.51 7.17
N VAL A 146 3.76 -5.43 7.89
CA VAL A 146 5.11 -5.12 8.40
C VAL A 146 5.30 -5.83 9.73
N PRO A 147 6.57 -6.04 10.19
CA PRO A 147 6.85 -6.77 11.43
C PRO A 147 6.08 -6.23 12.64
N GLU A 148 5.90 -4.91 12.74
CA GLU A 148 5.19 -4.27 13.87
C GLU A 148 3.71 -4.65 13.90
N LEU A 149 3.06 -4.75 12.75
CA LEU A 149 1.66 -5.17 12.67
C LEU A 149 1.51 -6.67 12.96
N LEU A 150 2.45 -7.50 12.52
CA LEU A 150 2.46 -8.91 12.89
C LEU A 150 2.60 -9.07 14.40
N GLN A 151 3.54 -8.34 15.02
CA GLN A 151 3.72 -8.36 16.47
C GLN A 151 2.44 -7.96 17.21
N LEU A 152 1.71 -6.95 16.70
CA LEU A 152 0.42 -6.54 17.24
C LEU A 152 -0.60 -7.70 17.19
N LEU A 153 -0.69 -8.43 16.07
CA LEU A 153 -1.59 -9.58 15.95
C LEU A 153 -1.19 -10.72 16.90
N VAL A 154 0.10 -10.99 17.05
CA VAL A 154 0.61 -12.00 17.99
C VAL A 154 0.25 -11.64 19.44
N LEU A 155 0.44 -10.38 19.84
CA LEU A 155 0.06 -9.90 21.17
C LEU A 155 -1.46 -9.96 21.40
N ALA A 156 -2.26 -9.67 20.37
CA ALA A 156 -3.70 -9.82 20.45
C ALA A 156 -4.12 -11.29 20.61
N ALA A 157 -3.48 -12.19 19.87
CA ALA A 157 -3.72 -13.63 19.99
C ALA A 157 -3.39 -14.16 21.39
N ALA A 158 -2.29 -13.70 21.99
CA ALA A 158 -1.94 -14.03 23.36
C ALA A 158 -2.97 -13.55 24.41
N ARG A 159 -3.81 -12.58 24.02
CA ARG A 159 -4.92 -12.05 24.84
C ARG A 159 -6.29 -12.61 24.47
N GLY A 160 -6.32 -13.65 23.65
CA GLY A 160 -7.56 -14.37 23.30
C GLY A 160 -8.21 -13.95 21.98
N TRP A 161 -7.60 -13.03 21.20
CA TRP A 161 -8.08 -12.80 19.84
C TRP A 161 -7.70 -13.97 18.94
N ALA A 162 -8.65 -14.48 18.17
CA ALA A 162 -8.41 -15.51 17.18
C ALA A 162 -8.46 -14.93 15.76
N PRO A 163 -7.48 -15.24 14.91
CA PRO A 163 -7.56 -14.87 13.50
C PRO A 163 -8.75 -15.61 12.85
N PRO A 164 -9.33 -15.03 11.77
CA PRO A 164 -10.38 -15.71 11.02
C PRO A 164 -9.92 -17.10 10.54
N ALA A 165 -10.80 -18.10 10.64
CA ALA A 165 -10.52 -19.45 10.13
C ALA A 165 -10.27 -19.48 8.61
N THR A 166 -10.66 -18.44 7.90
CA THR A 166 -10.41 -18.27 6.46
C THR A 166 -8.95 -17.90 6.15
N LEU A 167 -8.19 -17.41 7.12
CA LEU A 167 -6.84 -16.91 6.91
C LEU A 167 -5.86 -18.06 6.61
N LYS A 168 -5.30 -18.08 5.42
CA LYS A 168 -4.39 -19.11 4.92
C LYS A 168 -2.93 -18.75 5.13
N PHE A 169 -2.57 -17.46 4.92
CA PHE A 169 -1.21 -16.99 5.17
C PHE A 169 -1.13 -15.49 5.42
N ILE A 170 -0.04 -15.09 6.03
CA ILE A 170 0.38 -13.71 6.20
C ILE A 170 1.79 -13.58 5.61
N ALA A 171 1.95 -12.71 4.62
CA ALA A 171 3.27 -12.31 4.16
C ALA A 171 3.79 -11.17 5.04
N VAL A 172 5.08 -11.22 5.40
CA VAL A 172 5.71 -10.17 6.20
C VAL A 172 6.90 -9.61 5.45
N GLY A 173 6.95 -8.30 5.31
CA GLY A 173 8.02 -7.60 4.63
C GLY A 173 8.03 -6.12 4.97
N GLY A 174 9.10 -5.45 4.55
CA GLY A 174 9.33 -4.07 4.92
C GLY A 174 9.89 -3.94 6.35
N ALA A 175 10.72 -2.93 6.55
CA ALA A 175 11.25 -2.53 7.85
C ALA A 175 11.13 -1.01 7.99
#